data_6cf90f7b9577524dc2f2b1766998f430
#
_entry.id   6cf90f7b9577524dc2f2b1766998f430
#
_cell.length_a   1.000
_cell.length_b   1.000
_cell.length_c   1.000
_cell.angle_alpha   90.00
_cell.angle_beta   90.00
_cell.angle_gamma   90.00
#
_symmetry.space_group_name_H-M   'P 1'
#
loop_
_entity.id
_entity.type
_entity.pdbx_description
1 polymer ?
#
loop_
_entity_poly.entity_id
_entity_poly.type
_entity_poly.pdbx_seq_one_letter_code
_entity_poly.pdbx_strand_id
1 'polypeptide(L)'
;MTNKVTEIPKEFQVSPIVCDRYLVDGELKTWKGNTTEVYSTIQTPNQEGKLAPTLLGTIPDMETPAALEALKAAEKAYQRGQGIWPTMRVGERLKCMETFVEKMKAHREEIVKLLMWEICKNKSDSYKEFDRTIDYIVDTIEGYKNLDRKGAKFDKQGGV
;
A
#
# COMPACT_ATOMS: atom_id res chain seq x y z
N MET A 1 19.82 36.26 11.03
CA MET A 1 20.21 34.82 11.17
C MET A 1 19.93 34.18 9.83
N THR A 2 20.95 33.92 9.03
CA THR A 2 20.82 33.20 7.76
C THR A 2 20.49 31.75 8.09
N ASN A 3 19.25 31.34 7.83
CA ASN A 3 18.88 29.90 7.84
C ASN A 3 19.78 29.18 6.82
N LYS A 4 20.82 28.52 7.29
CA LYS A 4 21.54 27.56 6.46
C LYS A 4 20.51 26.50 6.09
N VAL A 5 20.16 26.42 4.81
CA VAL A 5 19.41 25.28 4.27
C VAL A 5 20.25 24.04 4.56
N THR A 6 19.81 23.23 5.50
CA THR A 6 20.52 22.00 5.87
C THR A 6 20.35 21.04 4.71
N GLU A 7 21.44 20.61 4.12
CA GLU A 7 21.43 19.65 3.02
C GLU A 7 20.79 18.35 3.49
N ILE A 8 19.86 17.80 2.71
CA ILE A 8 19.21 16.53 3.03
C ILE A 8 20.25 15.42 2.91
N PRO A 9 20.47 14.60 3.98
CA PRO A 9 21.42 13.50 3.92
C PRO A 9 21.10 12.55 2.76
N LYS A 10 22.13 12.04 2.11
CA LYS A 10 21.99 11.19 0.89
C LYS A 10 21.04 9.99 1.09
N GLU A 11 21.06 9.39 2.28
CA GLU A 11 20.20 8.26 2.65
C GLU A 11 18.70 8.58 2.60
N PHE A 12 18.34 9.87 2.76
CA PHE A 12 16.95 10.33 2.72
C PHE A 12 16.56 11.01 1.41
N GLN A 13 17.49 11.19 0.49
CA GLN A 13 17.16 11.73 -0.81
C GLN A 13 16.26 10.77 -1.58
N VAL A 14 15.29 11.33 -2.32
CA VAL A 14 14.38 10.60 -3.20
C VAL A 14 14.57 11.09 -4.63
N SER A 15 14.40 10.19 -5.58
CA SER A 15 14.26 10.53 -6.99
C SER A 15 12.78 10.45 -7.36
N PRO A 16 12.27 11.31 -8.25
CA PRO A 16 10.90 11.24 -8.70
C PRO A 16 10.55 9.85 -9.26
N ILE A 17 9.43 9.30 -8.83
CA ILE A 17 8.92 8.00 -9.25
C ILE A 17 7.83 8.21 -10.30
N VAL A 18 7.97 7.59 -11.46
CA VAL A 18 6.93 7.58 -12.47
C VAL A 18 6.05 6.35 -12.26
N CYS A 19 4.86 6.55 -11.69
CA CYS A 19 3.84 5.50 -11.58
C CYS A 19 3.00 5.52 -12.85
N ASP A 20 3.34 4.68 -13.82
CA ASP A 20 2.64 4.56 -15.11
C ASP A 20 1.86 3.25 -15.23
N ARG A 21 1.78 2.47 -14.15
CA ARG A 21 1.14 1.15 -14.16
C ARG A 21 0.06 1.04 -13.09
N TYR A 22 -0.98 0.30 -13.43
CA TYR A 22 -2.07 -0.04 -12.51
C TYR A 22 -2.46 -1.51 -12.65
N LEU A 23 -2.96 -2.08 -11.57
CA LEU A 23 -3.37 -3.49 -11.50
C LEU A 23 -4.90 -3.59 -11.65
N VAL A 24 -5.37 -4.31 -12.66
CA VAL A 24 -6.79 -4.60 -12.85
C VAL A 24 -6.98 -5.99 -13.46
N ASP A 25 -7.97 -6.74 -12.99
CA ASP A 25 -8.28 -8.12 -13.42
C ASP A 25 -7.07 -9.09 -13.34
N GLY A 26 -6.18 -8.88 -12.36
CA GLY A 26 -4.96 -9.68 -12.19
C GLY A 26 -3.81 -9.30 -13.13
N GLU A 27 -3.98 -8.32 -13.99
CA GLU A 27 -2.98 -7.87 -14.96
C GLU A 27 -2.43 -6.48 -14.63
N LEU A 28 -1.12 -6.32 -14.78
CA LEU A 28 -0.47 -5.04 -14.64
C LEU A 28 -0.48 -4.31 -15.99
N LYS A 29 -1.31 -3.27 -16.09
CA LYS A 29 -1.48 -2.47 -17.33
C LYS A 29 -0.69 -1.17 -17.25
N THR A 30 -0.24 -0.68 -18.41
CA THR A 30 0.40 0.62 -18.54
C THR A 30 -0.65 1.71 -18.79
N TRP A 31 -0.61 2.77 -17.97
CA TRP A 31 -1.42 3.95 -18.16
C TRP A 31 -0.85 4.81 -19.29
N LYS A 32 -1.74 5.26 -20.20
CA LYS A 32 -1.37 6.10 -21.35
C LYS A 32 -2.10 7.45 -21.37
N GLY A 33 -2.91 7.70 -20.34
CA GLY A 33 -3.66 8.95 -20.18
C GLY A 33 -2.88 10.02 -19.43
N ASN A 34 -3.58 11.04 -18.96
CA ASN A 34 -3.02 12.11 -18.15
C ASN A 34 -2.46 11.60 -16.83
N THR A 35 -1.48 12.33 -16.30
CA THR A 35 -0.87 12.05 -14.99
C THR A 35 -0.93 13.28 -14.12
N THR A 36 -1.02 13.06 -12.81
CA THR A 36 -0.95 14.11 -11.79
C THR A 36 0.40 14.06 -11.10
N GLU A 37 1.05 15.23 -10.96
CA GLU A 37 2.29 15.36 -10.20
C GLU A 37 2.02 15.35 -8.71
N VAL A 38 2.86 14.62 -7.97
CA VAL A 38 2.80 14.50 -6.51
C VAL A 38 3.99 15.24 -5.92
N TYR A 39 3.71 16.22 -5.08
CA TYR A 39 4.71 17.05 -4.43
C TYR A 39 4.72 16.83 -2.92
N SER A 40 5.93 16.84 -2.35
CA SER A 40 6.12 16.98 -0.91
C SER A 40 5.92 18.44 -0.49
N THR A 41 5.40 18.65 0.71
CA THR A 41 5.43 19.96 1.35
C THR A 41 6.82 20.33 1.86
N ILE A 42 7.75 19.39 1.93
CA ILE A 42 9.17 19.66 2.20
C ILE A 42 9.75 20.40 1.01
N GLN A 43 10.23 21.60 1.28
CA GLN A 43 10.82 22.44 0.24
C GLN A 43 12.33 22.18 0.13
N THR A 44 12.78 21.99 -1.09
CA THR A 44 14.21 21.89 -1.43
C THR A 44 14.63 22.99 -2.39
N PRO A 45 15.92 23.39 -2.42
CA PRO A 45 16.39 24.33 -3.42
C PRO A 45 16.18 23.79 -4.85
N ASN A 46 15.53 24.59 -5.69
CA ASN A 46 15.43 24.32 -7.12
C ASN A 46 16.74 24.70 -7.85
N GLN A 47 16.74 24.60 -9.17
CA GLN A 47 17.92 24.94 -10.00
C GLN A 47 18.36 26.40 -9.86
N GLU A 48 17.46 27.31 -9.44
CA GLU A 48 17.73 28.70 -9.19
C GLU A 48 18.15 28.98 -7.73
N GLY A 49 18.26 27.94 -6.90
CA GLY A 49 18.55 28.04 -5.48
C GLY A 49 17.38 28.54 -4.62
N LYS A 50 16.18 28.67 -5.17
CA LYS A 50 14.97 29.03 -4.43
C LYS A 50 14.31 27.79 -3.85
N LEU A 51 13.76 27.92 -2.64
CA LEU A 51 12.99 26.85 -2.01
C LEU A 51 11.66 26.64 -2.76
N ALA A 52 11.40 25.40 -3.14
CA ALA A 52 10.17 25.00 -3.81
C ALA A 52 9.75 23.60 -3.31
N PRO A 53 8.44 23.25 -3.38
CA PRO A 53 7.98 21.90 -3.10
C PRO A 53 8.75 20.86 -3.92
N THR A 54 9.13 19.76 -3.28
CA THR A 54 9.92 18.72 -3.94
C THR A 54 9.01 17.78 -4.69
N LEU A 55 9.25 17.63 -6.00
CA LEU A 55 8.53 16.65 -6.82
C LEU A 55 8.88 15.22 -6.37
N LEU A 56 7.88 14.45 -5.96
CA LEU A 56 8.02 13.04 -5.58
C LEU A 56 7.76 12.09 -6.74
N GLY A 57 7.01 12.51 -7.73
CA GLY A 57 6.72 11.71 -8.91
C GLY A 57 5.39 12.05 -9.56
N THR A 58 4.90 11.11 -10.36
CA THR A 58 3.62 11.23 -11.05
C THR A 58 2.78 9.97 -10.83
N ILE A 59 1.46 10.13 -10.77
CA ILE A 59 0.48 9.04 -10.70
C ILE A 59 -0.51 9.15 -11.86
N PRO A 60 -1.13 8.03 -12.31
CA PRO A 60 -2.21 8.06 -13.28
C PRO A 60 -3.37 8.93 -12.82
N ASP A 61 -3.83 9.84 -13.66
CA ASP A 61 -5.08 10.58 -13.46
C ASP A 61 -6.22 9.77 -14.10
N MET A 62 -6.73 8.80 -13.32
CA MET A 62 -7.68 7.81 -13.81
C MET A 62 -9.08 8.39 -13.94
N GLU A 63 -9.58 8.40 -15.17
CA GLU A 63 -10.94 8.85 -15.50
C GLU A 63 -11.99 7.75 -15.19
N THR A 64 -13.26 8.15 -15.23
CA THR A 64 -14.42 7.26 -15.00
C THR A 64 -14.36 5.91 -15.75
N PRO A 65 -13.94 5.82 -17.03
CA PRO A 65 -13.87 4.52 -17.71
C PRO A 65 -12.93 3.53 -17.04
N ALA A 66 -11.76 3.96 -16.55
CA ALA A 66 -10.81 3.10 -15.85
C ALA A 66 -11.36 2.64 -14.49
N ALA A 67 -12.05 3.53 -13.76
CA ALA A 67 -12.72 3.17 -12.50
C ALA A 67 -13.82 2.13 -12.72
N LEU A 68 -14.62 2.28 -13.77
CA LEU A 68 -15.67 1.31 -14.15
C LEU A 68 -15.08 -0.02 -14.61
N GLU A 69 -13.93 -0.02 -15.27
CA GLU A 69 -13.21 -1.25 -15.62
C GLU A 69 -12.80 -2.01 -14.35
N ALA A 70 -12.22 -1.31 -13.37
CA ALA A 70 -11.83 -1.90 -12.09
C ALA A 70 -13.04 -2.47 -11.33
N LEU A 71 -14.17 -1.75 -11.33
CA LEU A 71 -15.42 -2.22 -10.72
C LEU A 71 -15.93 -3.50 -11.39
N LYS A 72 -15.96 -3.56 -12.73
CA LYS A 72 -16.36 -4.77 -13.47
C LYS A 72 -15.42 -5.95 -13.19
N ALA A 73 -14.12 -5.70 -13.09
CA ALA A 73 -13.15 -6.73 -12.73
C ALA A 73 -13.40 -7.27 -11.31
N ALA A 74 -13.71 -6.41 -10.35
CA ALA A 74 -14.06 -6.81 -8.99
C ALA A 74 -15.38 -7.62 -8.96
N GLU A 75 -16.42 -7.20 -9.70
CA GLU A 75 -17.69 -7.91 -9.83
C GLU A 75 -17.47 -9.30 -10.43
N LYS A 76 -16.67 -9.41 -11.50
CA LYS A 76 -16.28 -10.67 -12.13
C LYS A 76 -15.56 -11.59 -11.16
N ALA A 77 -14.60 -11.06 -10.38
CA ALA A 77 -13.84 -11.84 -9.41
C ALA A 77 -14.71 -12.33 -8.23
N TYR A 78 -15.65 -11.52 -7.78
CA TYR A 78 -16.59 -11.86 -6.71
C TYR A 78 -17.67 -12.86 -7.18
N GLN A 79 -18.22 -12.65 -8.37
CA GLN A 79 -19.22 -13.52 -9.02
C GLN A 79 -20.36 -13.95 -8.06
N ARG A 80 -20.97 -12.98 -7.36
CA ARG A 80 -22.01 -13.20 -6.33
C ARG A 80 -21.60 -14.22 -5.24
N GLY A 81 -20.36 -14.18 -4.83
CA GLY A 81 -19.78 -15.10 -3.83
C GLY A 81 -19.33 -16.45 -4.39
N GLN A 82 -19.41 -16.68 -5.71
CA GLN A 82 -19.01 -17.91 -6.37
C GLN A 82 -17.65 -17.82 -7.08
N GLY A 83 -17.00 -16.65 -7.04
CA GLY A 83 -15.70 -16.44 -7.63
C GLY A 83 -14.59 -17.21 -6.90
N ILE A 84 -13.39 -17.20 -7.50
CA ILE A 84 -12.24 -17.95 -6.97
C ILE A 84 -11.90 -17.51 -5.53
N TRP A 85 -11.84 -16.22 -5.28
CA TRP A 85 -11.47 -15.71 -3.95
C TRP A 85 -12.50 -16.02 -2.85
N PRO A 86 -13.83 -15.77 -3.05
CA PRO A 86 -14.82 -16.11 -2.04
C PRO A 86 -14.91 -17.61 -1.73
N THR A 87 -14.69 -18.48 -2.72
CA THR A 87 -14.77 -19.94 -2.56
C THR A 87 -13.45 -20.59 -2.17
N MET A 88 -12.34 -19.85 -2.19
CA MET A 88 -11.02 -20.33 -1.80
C MET A 88 -11.02 -20.74 -0.32
N ARG A 89 -10.33 -21.83 0.01
CA ARG A 89 -10.19 -22.27 1.40
C ARG A 89 -9.51 -21.20 2.24
N VAL A 90 -9.92 -21.10 3.51
CA VAL A 90 -9.39 -20.10 4.44
C VAL A 90 -7.86 -20.13 4.48
N GLY A 91 -7.25 -21.32 4.60
CA GLY A 91 -5.79 -21.47 4.63
C GLY A 91 -5.08 -20.95 3.39
N GLU A 92 -5.67 -21.10 2.21
CA GLU A 92 -5.10 -20.59 0.96
C GLU A 92 -5.16 -19.05 0.89
N ARG A 93 -6.29 -18.45 1.30
CA ARG A 93 -6.43 -16.99 1.40
C ARG A 93 -5.42 -16.40 2.41
N LEU A 94 -5.27 -17.05 3.56
CA LEU A 94 -4.30 -16.63 4.58
C LEU A 94 -2.88 -16.69 4.05
N LYS A 95 -2.51 -17.74 3.30
CA LYS A 95 -1.19 -17.84 2.66
C LYS A 95 -0.92 -16.69 1.68
N CYS A 96 -1.93 -16.24 0.93
CA CYS A 96 -1.79 -15.05 0.07
C CYS A 96 -1.46 -13.80 0.91
N MET A 97 -2.13 -13.62 2.06
CA MET A 97 -1.89 -12.47 2.93
C MET A 97 -0.52 -12.56 3.63
N GLU A 98 -0.09 -13.74 4.06
CA GLU A 98 1.25 -13.96 4.60
C GLU A 98 2.33 -13.61 3.57
N THR A 99 2.14 -14.03 2.31
CA THR A 99 3.05 -13.68 1.21
C THR A 99 3.08 -12.17 0.95
N PHE A 100 1.93 -11.49 1.05
CA PHE A 100 1.84 -10.04 0.94
C PHE A 100 2.66 -9.35 2.06
N VAL A 101 2.51 -9.79 3.30
CA VAL A 101 3.28 -9.27 4.45
C VAL A 101 4.79 -9.38 4.21
N GLU A 102 5.28 -10.53 3.74
CA GLU A 102 6.70 -10.69 3.45
C GLU A 102 7.20 -9.75 2.35
N LYS A 103 6.38 -9.53 1.31
CA LYS A 103 6.69 -8.55 0.27
C LYS A 103 6.70 -7.12 0.80
N MET A 104 5.75 -6.75 1.65
CA MET A 104 5.74 -5.43 2.30
C MET A 104 7.01 -5.22 3.14
N LYS A 105 7.38 -6.20 3.97
CA LYS A 105 8.60 -6.12 4.80
C LYS A 105 9.86 -5.90 3.97
N ALA A 106 9.95 -6.52 2.79
CA ALA A 106 11.08 -6.34 1.88
C ALA A 106 11.23 -4.90 1.37
N HIS A 107 10.14 -4.12 1.32
CA HIS A 107 10.11 -2.73 0.89
C HIS A 107 10.05 -1.72 2.05
N ARG A 108 10.30 -2.16 3.29
CA ARG A 108 10.16 -1.34 4.50
C ARG A 108 10.90 0.00 4.41
N GLU A 109 12.16 -0.02 4.06
CA GLU A 109 13.00 1.20 4.03
C GLU A 109 12.53 2.19 2.96
N GLU A 110 12.07 1.69 1.82
CA GLU A 110 11.51 2.50 0.75
C GLU A 110 10.20 3.16 1.16
N ILE A 111 9.27 2.38 1.72
CA ILE A 111 7.96 2.87 2.17
C ILE A 111 8.13 3.89 3.32
N VAL A 112 9.00 3.62 4.29
CA VAL A 112 9.29 4.54 5.39
C VAL A 112 9.84 5.87 4.85
N LYS A 113 10.75 5.82 3.89
CA LYS A 113 11.29 7.02 3.25
C LYS A 113 10.20 7.83 2.55
N LEU A 114 9.30 7.18 1.81
CA LEU A 114 8.17 7.84 1.15
C LEU A 114 7.21 8.48 2.15
N LEU A 115 6.90 7.83 3.27
CA LEU A 115 6.10 8.41 4.36
C LEU A 115 6.72 9.70 4.90
N MET A 116 8.05 9.72 5.10
CA MET A 116 8.75 10.92 5.55
C MET A 116 8.59 12.08 4.57
N TRP A 117 8.66 11.81 3.28
CA TRP A 117 8.56 12.84 2.24
C TRP A 117 7.12 13.28 1.97
N GLU A 118 6.20 12.34 1.81
CA GLU A 118 4.84 12.62 1.37
C GLU A 118 4.03 13.36 2.45
N ILE A 119 4.11 12.89 3.69
CA ILE A 119 3.35 13.46 4.82
C ILE A 119 4.20 14.18 5.85
N CYS A 120 5.47 14.44 5.56
CA CYS A 120 6.42 15.13 6.44
C CYS A 120 6.55 14.50 7.82
N LYS A 121 6.45 13.18 7.91
CA LYS A 121 6.54 12.45 9.15
C LYS A 121 8.01 12.26 9.57
N ASN A 122 8.30 12.36 10.86
CA ASN A 122 9.67 12.10 11.33
C ASN A 122 10.04 10.61 11.18
N LYS A 123 11.34 10.33 11.13
CA LYS A 123 11.89 8.99 10.91
C LYS A 123 11.34 7.95 11.90
N SER A 124 11.37 8.24 13.19
CA SER A 124 10.94 7.30 14.24
C SER A 124 9.47 6.91 14.08
N ASP A 125 8.61 7.89 13.81
CA ASP A 125 7.17 7.64 13.71
C ASP A 125 6.80 7.00 12.37
N SER A 126 7.56 7.25 11.30
CA SER A 126 7.39 6.55 10.02
C SER A 126 7.70 5.06 10.15
N TYR A 127 8.76 4.70 10.85
CA TYR A 127 9.07 3.31 11.17
C TYR A 127 7.97 2.65 12.01
N LYS A 128 7.54 3.32 13.08
CA LYS A 128 6.48 2.81 13.95
C LYS A 128 5.16 2.61 13.20
N GLU A 129 4.82 3.50 12.27
CA GLU A 129 3.60 3.36 11.47
C GLU A 129 3.65 2.16 10.55
N PHE A 130 4.78 1.99 9.86
CA PHE A 130 4.99 0.81 9.03
C PHE A 130 4.91 -0.48 9.85
N ASP A 131 5.69 -0.57 10.94
CA ASP A 131 5.78 -1.76 11.77
C ASP A 131 4.40 -2.10 12.38
N ARG A 132 3.68 -1.10 12.90
CA ARG A 132 2.32 -1.30 13.41
C ARG A 132 1.33 -1.76 12.34
N THR A 133 1.47 -1.30 11.10
CA THR A 133 0.64 -1.77 9.99
C THR A 133 0.88 -3.26 9.73
N ILE A 134 2.13 -3.69 9.74
CA ILE A 134 2.48 -5.11 9.63
C ILE A 134 1.90 -5.92 10.78
N ASP A 135 2.04 -5.44 12.02
CA ASP A 135 1.53 -6.12 13.22
C ASP A 135 0.00 -6.29 13.13
N TYR A 136 -0.74 -5.26 12.72
CA TYR A 136 -2.20 -5.36 12.54
C TYR A 136 -2.61 -6.39 11.49
N ILE A 137 -1.86 -6.49 10.37
CA ILE A 137 -2.15 -7.50 9.36
C ILE A 137 -1.88 -8.90 9.94
N VAL A 138 -0.77 -9.10 10.64
CA VAL A 138 -0.41 -10.37 11.26
C VAL A 138 -1.43 -10.78 12.33
N ASP A 139 -1.81 -9.86 13.21
CA ASP A 139 -2.82 -10.09 14.24
C ASP A 139 -4.19 -10.44 13.62
N THR A 140 -4.55 -9.80 12.51
CA THR A 140 -5.77 -10.10 11.77
C THR A 140 -5.73 -11.52 11.18
N ILE A 141 -4.59 -11.93 10.61
CA ILE A 141 -4.38 -13.30 10.12
C ILE A 141 -4.56 -14.30 11.24
N GLU A 142 -3.93 -14.10 12.40
CA GLU A 142 -4.03 -14.99 13.54
C GLU A 142 -5.45 -15.01 14.15
N GLY A 143 -6.10 -13.84 14.22
CA GLY A 143 -7.50 -13.74 14.62
C GLY A 143 -8.42 -14.57 13.72
N TYR A 144 -8.21 -14.50 12.41
CA TYR A 144 -9.00 -15.27 11.45
C TYR A 144 -8.73 -16.77 11.53
N LYS A 145 -7.47 -17.22 11.71
CA LYS A 145 -7.14 -18.62 11.99
C LYS A 145 -7.86 -19.15 13.22
N ASN A 146 -7.94 -18.34 14.27
CA ASN A 146 -8.61 -18.71 15.51
C ASN A 146 -10.13 -18.81 15.34
N LEU A 147 -10.74 -17.92 14.55
CA LEU A 147 -12.17 -17.99 14.22
C LEU A 147 -12.50 -19.25 13.42
N ASP A 148 -11.69 -19.56 12.39
CA ASP A 148 -11.86 -20.75 11.56
C ASP A 148 -11.77 -22.05 12.40
N ARG A 149 -10.77 -22.15 13.29
CA ARG A 149 -10.62 -23.28 14.20
C ARG A 149 -11.79 -23.41 15.18
N LYS A 150 -12.32 -22.31 15.70
CA LYS A 150 -13.48 -22.32 16.59
C LYS A 150 -14.76 -22.71 15.84
N GLY A 151 -14.95 -22.21 14.62
CA GLY A 151 -16.09 -22.56 13.77
C GLY A 151 -16.11 -24.02 13.35
N ALA A 152 -14.96 -24.68 13.28
CA ALA A 152 -14.83 -26.10 12.96
C ALA A 152 -15.09 -27.04 14.15
N LYS A 153 -15.17 -26.52 15.39
CA LYS A 153 -15.51 -27.31 16.59
C LYS A 153 -17.02 -27.44 16.71
N PHE A 154 -17.53 -28.65 16.50
CA PHE A 154 -18.87 -29.01 16.95
C PHE A 154 -18.85 -29.17 18.48
N ASP A 155 -19.37 -28.22 19.23
CA ASP A 155 -19.75 -28.42 20.60
C ASP A 155 -20.94 -29.39 20.61
N LYS A 156 -20.71 -30.66 20.96
CA LYS A 156 -21.78 -31.54 21.38
C LYS A 156 -22.36 -30.94 22.67
N GLN A 157 -23.38 -30.13 22.57
CA GLN A 157 -24.24 -29.91 23.72
C GLN A 157 -24.84 -31.28 24.05
N GLY A 158 -24.51 -31.78 25.24
CA GLY A 158 -25.00 -33.05 25.71
C GLY A 158 -26.50 -33.11 25.62
N GLY A 159 -26.98 -33.90 24.67
CA GLY A 159 -28.36 -34.35 24.69
C GLY A 159 -28.52 -35.31 25.87
N VAL A 160 -29.53 -35.04 26.65
CA VAL A 160 -30.13 -35.90 27.66
C VAL A 160 -30.64 -37.17 26.99
#